data_e7c628ca7963ff5773e8424549791aa3
#
_entry.id   e7c628ca7963ff5773e8424549791aa3
#
_cell.length_a   1.000
_cell.length_b   1.000
_cell.length_c   1.000
_cell.angle_alpha   90.00
_cell.angle_beta   90.00
_cell.angle_gamma   90.00
#
_symmetry.space_group_name_H-M   'P 1'
#
loop_
_entity.id
_entity.type
_entity.pdbx_description
1 polymer ?
#
loop_
_entity_poly.entity_id
_entity_poly.type
_entity_poly.pdbx_seq_one_letter_code
_entity_poly.pdbx_strand_id
1 'polypeptide(L)'
;FIDFASTLFGTSPDLALARFSLAILEKQPRETLSEILAQVYQDSGLMPLSLAAGTAPVFDRLTSHTAPEPATSSELVSVIVPVFNAADLLPSAVHSLLAQSWSSMEVLLVNDGSTDNSLEVAQALATQDARVRVIELGRNRGAYAARNAGMAEARGTFITVHDSDDWSHPQKI
;
A
#
# COMPACT_ATOMS: atom_id res chain seq x y z
N PHE A 1 2.65 -11.29 27.25
CA PHE A 1 3.26 -12.24 26.31
C PHE A 1 4.27 -11.57 25.38
N ILE A 2 3.91 -10.46 24.70
CA ILE A 2 4.81 -9.73 23.77
C ILE A 2 6.06 -9.22 24.48
N ASP A 3 5.93 -8.62 25.67
CA ASP A 3 7.07 -8.13 26.45
C ASP A 3 7.98 -9.29 26.92
N PHE A 4 7.39 -10.42 27.29
CA PHE A 4 8.14 -11.62 27.61
C PHE A 4 8.90 -12.16 26.39
N ALA A 5 8.25 -12.19 25.22
CA ALA A 5 8.90 -12.60 23.99
C ALA A 5 10.05 -11.66 23.60
N SER A 6 9.91 -10.34 23.78
CA SER A 6 10.96 -9.38 23.55
C SER A 6 12.18 -9.58 24.48
N THR A 7 11.94 -10.00 25.74
CA THR A 7 13.00 -10.28 26.69
C THR A 7 13.80 -11.52 26.29
N LEU A 8 13.14 -12.53 25.70
CA LEU A 8 13.80 -13.79 25.31
C LEU A 8 14.47 -13.74 23.93
N PHE A 9 13.83 -13.07 22.98
CA PHE A 9 14.22 -13.12 21.56
C PHE A 9 14.73 -11.78 21.01
N GLY A 10 14.83 -10.76 21.85
CA GLY A 10 15.17 -9.42 21.42
C GLY A 10 14.03 -8.70 20.68
N THR A 11 14.35 -7.58 20.04
CA THR A 11 13.41 -6.83 19.21
C THR A 11 13.43 -7.38 17.79
N SER A 12 12.26 -7.59 17.20
CA SER A 12 12.10 -7.91 15.79
C SER A 12 10.97 -7.08 15.18
N PRO A 13 10.98 -6.83 13.86
CA PRO A 13 9.87 -6.14 13.20
C PRO A 13 8.52 -6.80 13.47
N ASP A 14 8.46 -8.13 13.50
CA ASP A 14 7.23 -8.87 13.76
C ASP A 14 6.68 -8.64 15.17
N LEU A 15 7.56 -8.59 16.19
CA LEU A 15 7.16 -8.27 17.56
C LEU A 15 6.70 -6.82 17.68
N ALA A 16 7.34 -5.89 16.98
CA ALA A 16 6.94 -4.49 16.97
C ALA A 16 5.58 -4.30 16.27
N LEU A 17 5.32 -5.00 15.16
CA LEU A 17 4.01 -5.02 14.50
C LEU A 17 2.94 -5.67 15.38
N ALA A 18 3.26 -6.73 16.12
CA ALA A 18 2.34 -7.33 17.09
C ALA A 18 2.00 -6.35 18.24
N ARG A 19 2.98 -5.57 18.74
CA ARG A 19 2.76 -4.49 19.70
C ARG A 19 1.85 -3.41 19.14
N PHE A 20 2.08 -3.00 17.90
CA PHE A 20 1.23 -2.02 17.21
C PHE A 20 -0.22 -2.51 17.12
N SER A 21 -0.43 -3.76 16.71
CA SER A 21 -1.75 -4.38 16.63
C SER A 21 -2.45 -4.46 17.98
N LEU A 22 -1.71 -4.84 19.04
CA LEU A 22 -2.24 -4.85 20.41
C LEU A 22 -2.62 -3.45 20.88
N ALA A 23 -1.76 -2.46 20.64
CA ALA A 23 -2.02 -1.06 21.02
C ALA A 23 -3.27 -0.49 20.32
N ILE A 24 -3.56 -0.89 19.07
CA ILE A 24 -4.81 -0.56 18.38
C ILE A 24 -6.01 -1.18 19.12
N LEU A 25 -5.95 -2.46 19.46
CA LEU A 25 -7.02 -3.16 20.17
C LEU A 25 -7.28 -2.56 21.56
N GLU A 26 -6.23 -2.13 22.24
CA GLU A 26 -6.29 -1.44 23.54
C GLU A 26 -6.70 0.03 23.42
N LYS A 27 -6.94 0.53 22.21
CA LYS A 27 -7.30 1.94 21.92
C LYS A 27 -6.30 2.94 22.48
N GLN A 28 -5.02 2.61 22.37
CA GLN A 28 -3.94 3.51 22.79
C GLN A 28 -3.98 4.84 22.01
N PRO A 29 -3.47 5.95 22.59
CA PRO A 29 -3.40 7.24 21.93
C PRO A 29 -2.63 7.17 20.60
N ARG A 30 -3.00 8.06 19.66
CA ARG A 30 -2.36 8.17 18.34
C ARG A 30 -0.84 8.32 18.43
N GLU A 31 -0.38 9.11 19.40
CA GLU A 31 1.03 9.39 19.65
C GLU A 31 1.79 8.07 19.94
N THR A 32 1.27 7.26 20.86
CA THR A 32 1.82 5.94 21.21
C THR A 32 1.82 5.00 19.99
N LEU A 33 0.73 4.98 19.22
CA LEU A 33 0.66 4.18 17.99
C LEU A 33 1.71 4.61 16.97
N SER A 34 1.91 5.93 16.81
CA SER A 34 2.91 6.48 15.88
C SER A 34 4.34 6.17 16.33
N GLU A 35 4.63 6.22 17.63
CA GLU A 35 5.95 5.88 18.20
C GLU A 35 6.29 4.40 17.94
N ILE A 36 5.36 3.49 18.22
CA ILE A 36 5.55 2.05 17.97
C ILE A 36 5.78 1.80 16.48
N LEU A 37 4.97 2.42 15.62
CA LEU A 37 5.06 2.24 14.18
C LEU A 37 6.38 2.79 13.63
N ALA A 38 6.82 3.97 14.09
CA ALA A 38 8.09 4.57 13.69
C ALA A 38 9.27 3.65 14.03
N GLN A 39 9.25 3.04 15.22
CA GLN A 39 10.31 2.14 15.67
C GLN A 39 10.47 0.92 14.76
N VAL A 40 9.35 0.34 14.27
CA VAL A 40 9.37 -0.81 13.34
C VAL A 40 10.27 -0.55 12.13
N TYR A 41 10.13 0.62 11.55
CA TYR A 41 10.82 0.97 10.30
C TYR A 41 12.22 1.53 10.54
N GLN A 42 12.42 2.32 11.61
CA GLN A 42 13.74 2.85 12.00
C GLN A 42 14.76 1.75 12.27
N ASP A 43 14.36 0.71 13.00
CA ASP A 43 15.24 -0.44 13.29
C ASP A 43 15.66 -1.19 12.02
N SER A 44 14.89 -1.06 10.95
CA SER A 44 15.20 -1.62 9.62
C SER A 44 15.92 -0.64 8.69
N GLY A 45 16.25 0.56 9.16
CA GLY A 45 16.89 1.61 8.35
C GLY A 45 15.94 2.23 7.31
N LEU A 46 14.65 2.05 7.49
CA LEU A 46 13.63 2.61 6.61
C LEU A 46 13.04 3.89 7.21
N MET A 47 12.38 4.67 6.34
CA MET A 47 11.68 5.87 6.74
C MET A 47 10.60 5.56 7.78
N PRO A 48 10.56 6.31 8.91
CA PRO A 48 9.55 6.09 9.93
C PRO A 48 8.16 6.49 9.43
N LEU A 49 7.18 5.68 9.78
CA LEU A 49 5.77 5.98 9.55
C LEU A 49 5.11 6.53 10.82
N SER A 50 4.00 7.21 10.62
CA SER A 50 3.13 7.72 11.67
C SER A 50 1.67 7.64 11.25
N LEU A 51 0.77 8.04 12.15
CA LEU A 51 -0.65 8.13 11.88
C LEU A 51 -1.07 9.60 11.75
N ALA A 52 -1.69 9.96 10.64
CA ALA A 52 -2.35 11.25 10.49
C ALA A 52 -3.47 11.42 11.52
N ALA A 53 -3.78 12.66 11.87
CA ALA A 53 -4.93 12.98 12.72
C ALA A 53 -6.24 12.66 11.98
N GLY A 54 -7.27 12.25 12.71
CA GLY A 54 -8.58 11.97 12.16
C GLY A 54 -9.25 10.75 12.77
N THR A 55 -10.47 10.47 12.30
CA THR A 55 -11.31 9.36 12.75
C THR A 55 -11.41 8.23 11.72
N ALA A 56 -10.77 8.37 10.57
CA ALA A 56 -10.69 7.32 9.57
C ALA A 56 -10.01 6.04 10.13
N PRO A 57 -10.23 4.88 9.55
CA PRO A 57 -9.52 3.65 9.93
C PRO A 57 -8.01 3.85 9.97
N VAL A 58 -7.32 3.07 10.80
CA VAL A 58 -5.85 3.19 10.98
C VAL A 58 -5.11 3.08 9.66
N PHE A 59 -5.54 2.17 8.79
CA PHE A 59 -4.97 1.94 7.48
C PHE A 59 -4.95 3.22 6.60
N ASP A 60 -6.06 3.98 6.59
CA ASP A 60 -6.20 5.20 5.78
C ASP A 60 -5.44 6.41 6.35
N ARG A 61 -4.91 6.28 7.57
CA ARG A 61 -4.15 7.32 8.26
C ARG A 61 -2.64 7.10 8.27
N LEU A 62 -2.17 5.99 7.67
CA LEU A 62 -0.74 5.73 7.54
C LEU A 62 -0.08 6.82 6.68
N THR A 63 0.97 7.42 7.18
CA THR A 63 1.69 8.51 6.52
C THR A 63 3.17 8.53 6.91
N SER A 64 3.99 9.19 6.10
CA SER A 64 5.37 9.54 6.44
C SER A 64 5.49 11.03 6.72
N HIS A 65 6.34 11.43 7.66
CA HIS A 65 6.58 12.84 7.98
C HIS A 65 7.46 13.56 6.95
N THR A 66 8.21 12.81 6.19
CA THR A 66 9.13 13.34 5.15
C THR A 66 8.78 12.70 3.81
N ALA A 67 8.89 13.47 2.75
CA ALA A 67 8.87 12.88 1.42
C ALA A 67 10.10 11.96 1.27
N PRO A 68 9.95 10.78 0.67
CA PRO A 68 11.10 9.94 0.39
C PRO A 68 12.04 10.65 -0.59
N GLU A 69 13.35 10.43 -0.43
CA GLU A 69 14.31 10.89 -1.44
C GLU A 69 13.99 10.22 -2.77
N PRO A 70 13.86 10.99 -3.86
CA PRO A 70 13.56 10.42 -5.16
C PRO A 70 14.64 9.45 -5.61
N ALA A 71 14.23 8.31 -6.12
CA ALA A 71 15.17 7.38 -6.76
C ALA A 71 15.79 8.00 -8.02
N THR A 72 17.06 7.75 -8.23
CA THR A 72 17.84 8.35 -9.35
C THR A 72 17.69 7.62 -10.67
N SER A 73 17.10 6.43 -10.69
CA SER A 73 16.90 5.65 -11.91
C SER A 73 15.63 6.06 -12.64
N SER A 74 15.67 6.03 -13.96
CA SER A 74 14.55 6.34 -14.86
C SER A 74 13.82 5.07 -15.38
N GLU A 75 14.22 3.89 -14.94
CA GLU A 75 13.58 2.64 -15.35
C GLU A 75 12.11 2.62 -14.95
N LEU A 76 11.23 2.32 -15.90
CA LEU A 76 9.79 2.26 -15.65
C LEU A 76 9.42 0.97 -14.91
N VAL A 77 8.70 1.10 -13.81
CA VAL A 77 8.12 -0.01 -13.06
C VAL A 77 6.62 -0.07 -13.29
N SER A 78 6.10 -1.19 -13.78
CA SER A 78 4.65 -1.43 -13.86
C SER A 78 4.17 -2.12 -12.60
N VAL A 79 3.24 -1.49 -11.88
CA VAL A 79 2.58 -2.05 -10.69
C VAL A 79 1.20 -2.54 -11.10
N ILE A 80 0.96 -3.84 -10.99
CA ILE A 80 -0.31 -4.46 -11.35
C ILE A 80 -1.16 -4.62 -10.11
N VAL A 81 -2.36 -4.05 -10.12
CA VAL A 81 -3.32 -4.10 -9.03
C VAL A 81 -4.59 -4.80 -9.51
N PRO A 82 -4.81 -6.08 -9.18
CA PRO A 82 -6.07 -6.74 -9.44
C PRO A 82 -7.17 -6.13 -8.55
N VAL A 83 -8.31 -5.79 -9.13
CA VAL A 83 -9.42 -5.12 -8.44
C VAL A 83 -10.69 -5.97 -8.59
N PHE A 84 -11.28 -6.37 -7.48
CA PHE A 84 -12.59 -7.02 -7.44
C PHE A 84 -13.32 -6.67 -6.15
N ASN A 85 -14.39 -5.87 -6.25
CA ASN A 85 -15.21 -5.41 -5.12
C ASN A 85 -14.38 -4.79 -3.98
N ALA A 86 -13.53 -3.82 -4.33
CA ALA A 86 -12.60 -3.14 -3.43
C ALA A 86 -12.79 -1.62 -3.37
N ALA A 87 -13.99 -1.10 -3.66
CA ALA A 87 -14.26 0.33 -3.81
C ALA A 87 -13.77 1.16 -2.61
N ASP A 88 -13.93 0.66 -1.38
CA ASP A 88 -13.60 1.38 -0.15
C ASP A 88 -12.08 1.41 0.14
N LEU A 89 -11.33 0.39 -0.28
CA LEU A 89 -9.90 0.22 0.05
C LEU A 89 -8.98 0.68 -1.09
N LEU A 90 -9.46 0.61 -2.32
CA LEU A 90 -8.69 0.95 -3.52
C LEU A 90 -8.03 2.34 -3.49
N PRO A 91 -8.67 3.42 -3.00
CA PRO A 91 -8.03 4.73 -2.93
C PRO A 91 -6.79 4.72 -2.04
N SER A 92 -6.83 4.11 -0.86
CA SER A 92 -5.69 4.02 0.06
C SER A 92 -4.54 3.21 -0.53
N ALA A 93 -4.86 2.08 -1.17
CA ALA A 93 -3.87 1.26 -1.87
C ALA A 93 -3.15 2.06 -2.97
N VAL A 94 -3.89 2.71 -3.86
CA VAL A 94 -3.34 3.49 -4.97
C VAL A 94 -2.56 4.70 -4.49
N HIS A 95 -3.05 5.46 -3.51
CA HIS A 95 -2.34 6.60 -2.94
C HIS A 95 -1.00 6.19 -2.33
N SER A 96 -0.93 5.03 -1.66
CA SER A 96 0.32 4.50 -1.10
C SER A 96 1.35 4.14 -2.18
N LEU A 97 0.89 3.67 -3.35
CA LEU A 97 1.73 3.41 -4.51
C LEU A 97 2.22 4.71 -5.14
N LEU A 98 1.36 5.70 -5.31
CA LEU A 98 1.73 6.99 -5.91
C LEU A 98 2.69 7.81 -5.04
N ALA A 99 2.78 7.48 -3.74
CA ALA A 99 3.69 8.08 -2.76
C ALA A 99 5.06 7.38 -2.67
N GLN A 100 5.38 6.44 -3.57
CA GLN A 100 6.68 5.75 -3.58
C GLN A 100 7.84 6.69 -3.88
N SER A 101 9.05 6.35 -3.35
CA SER A 101 10.30 7.05 -3.70
C SER A 101 10.66 6.90 -5.19
N TRP A 102 10.24 5.81 -5.80
CA TRP A 102 10.40 5.56 -7.23
C TRP A 102 9.27 6.22 -8.00
N SER A 103 9.52 7.34 -8.65
CA SER A 103 8.51 8.11 -9.39
C SER A 103 8.24 7.60 -10.81
N SER A 104 9.22 6.89 -11.43
CA SER A 104 9.09 6.34 -12.79
C SER A 104 8.29 5.04 -12.75
N MET A 105 6.97 5.16 -12.61
CA MET A 105 6.06 4.02 -12.52
C MET A 105 4.76 4.25 -13.27
N GLU A 106 4.10 3.15 -13.63
CA GLU A 106 2.69 3.10 -13.98
C GLU A 106 1.96 2.15 -13.05
N VAL A 107 0.70 2.45 -12.75
CA VAL A 107 -0.20 1.63 -11.92
C VAL A 107 -1.32 1.13 -12.80
N LEU A 108 -1.42 -0.18 -12.99
CA LEU A 108 -2.42 -0.84 -13.81
C LEU A 108 -3.52 -1.43 -12.92
N LEU A 109 -4.65 -0.73 -12.81
CA LEU A 109 -5.83 -1.20 -12.08
C LEU A 109 -6.63 -2.14 -12.99
N VAL A 110 -6.57 -3.43 -12.69
CA VAL A 110 -7.24 -4.45 -13.52
C VAL A 110 -8.57 -4.84 -12.85
N ASN A 111 -9.66 -4.24 -13.31
CA ASN A 111 -11.00 -4.54 -12.82
C ASN A 111 -11.47 -5.90 -13.33
N ASP A 112 -11.54 -6.86 -12.44
CA ASP A 112 -11.93 -8.24 -12.72
C ASP A 112 -13.45 -8.43 -12.58
N GLY A 113 -14.22 -7.56 -13.24
CA GLY A 113 -15.68 -7.63 -13.28
C GLY A 113 -16.33 -7.36 -11.92
N SER A 114 -15.89 -6.30 -11.21
CA SER A 114 -16.52 -5.85 -9.96
C SER A 114 -18.00 -5.54 -10.15
N THR A 115 -18.77 -5.76 -9.10
CA THR A 115 -20.22 -5.52 -9.03
C THR A 115 -20.58 -4.34 -8.12
N ASP A 116 -19.60 -3.79 -7.43
CA ASP A 116 -19.69 -2.56 -6.64
C ASP A 116 -19.16 -1.35 -7.44
N ASN A 117 -18.92 -0.22 -6.78
CA ASN A 117 -18.40 1.01 -7.41
C ASN A 117 -16.88 1.00 -7.65
N SER A 118 -16.22 -0.17 -7.62
CA SER A 118 -14.74 -0.25 -7.80
C SER A 118 -14.29 0.29 -9.15
N LEU A 119 -15.06 0.07 -10.22
CA LEU A 119 -14.72 0.56 -11.54
C LEU A 119 -14.75 2.09 -11.61
N GLU A 120 -15.81 2.70 -11.09
CA GLU A 120 -15.97 4.15 -11.03
C GLU A 120 -14.84 4.79 -10.19
N VAL A 121 -14.49 4.18 -9.07
CA VAL A 121 -13.38 4.61 -8.21
C VAL A 121 -12.05 4.51 -8.97
N ALA A 122 -11.80 3.40 -9.65
CA ALA A 122 -10.58 3.21 -10.45
C ALA A 122 -10.46 4.25 -11.58
N GLN A 123 -11.55 4.55 -12.29
CA GLN A 123 -11.60 5.56 -13.34
C GLN A 123 -11.36 6.97 -12.78
N ALA A 124 -11.92 7.29 -11.60
CA ALA A 124 -11.68 8.55 -10.93
C ALA A 124 -10.20 8.72 -10.56
N LEU A 125 -9.55 7.68 -10.03
CA LEU A 125 -8.11 7.69 -9.71
C LEU A 125 -7.26 7.86 -10.97
N ALA A 126 -7.59 7.22 -12.07
CA ALA A 126 -6.90 7.40 -13.36
C ALA A 126 -7.07 8.81 -13.95
N THR A 127 -8.14 9.51 -13.61
CA THR A 127 -8.34 10.91 -14.01
C THR A 127 -7.47 11.86 -13.18
N GLN A 128 -7.17 11.51 -11.93
CA GLN A 128 -6.38 12.34 -11.00
C GLN A 128 -4.88 12.23 -11.23
N ASP A 129 -4.37 11.06 -11.65
CA ASP A 129 -2.94 10.84 -11.86
C ASP A 129 -2.69 10.06 -13.16
N ALA A 130 -1.93 10.66 -14.08
CA ALA A 130 -1.65 10.09 -15.39
C ALA A 130 -0.83 8.78 -15.36
N ARG A 131 -0.22 8.44 -14.23
CA ARG A 131 0.46 7.16 -14.02
C ARG A 131 -0.51 5.99 -13.82
N VAL A 132 -1.78 6.27 -13.52
CA VAL A 132 -2.81 5.25 -13.28
C VAL A 132 -3.56 4.95 -14.57
N ARG A 133 -3.71 3.67 -14.88
CA ARG A 133 -4.47 3.16 -16.02
C ARG A 133 -5.44 2.08 -15.58
N VAL A 134 -6.63 2.02 -16.18
CA VAL A 134 -7.64 1.02 -15.89
C VAL A 134 -7.76 0.03 -17.04
N ILE A 135 -7.83 -1.26 -16.69
CA ILE A 135 -8.07 -2.37 -17.62
C ILE A 135 -9.32 -3.11 -17.14
N GLU A 136 -10.27 -3.33 -18.02
CA GLU A 136 -11.53 -4.02 -17.70
C GLU A 136 -11.56 -5.42 -18.30
N LEU A 137 -11.88 -6.44 -17.50
CA LEU A 137 -12.01 -7.82 -17.98
C LEU A 137 -13.46 -8.23 -18.29
N GLY A 138 -14.42 -7.36 -17.96
CA GLY A 138 -15.85 -7.53 -18.23
C GLY A 138 -16.56 -8.60 -17.38
N ARG A 139 -15.84 -9.53 -16.77
CA ARG A 139 -16.35 -10.54 -15.83
C ARG A 139 -15.26 -11.04 -14.91
N ASN A 140 -15.64 -11.53 -13.73
CA ASN A 140 -14.69 -12.13 -12.80
C ASN A 140 -14.05 -13.40 -13.39
N ARG A 141 -12.73 -13.41 -13.46
CA ARG A 141 -11.88 -14.50 -13.96
C ARG A 141 -10.83 -14.92 -12.92
N GLY A 142 -10.82 -14.26 -11.78
CA GLY A 142 -9.91 -14.49 -10.66
C GLY A 142 -8.62 -13.66 -10.72
N ALA A 143 -8.04 -13.42 -9.57
CA ALA A 143 -6.88 -12.55 -9.39
C ALA A 143 -5.69 -12.90 -10.29
N TYR A 144 -5.44 -14.18 -10.57
CA TYR A 144 -4.37 -14.60 -11.49
C TYR A 144 -4.64 -14.16 -12.93
N ALA A 145 -5.89 -14.23 -13.39
CA ALA A 145 -6.25 -13.77 -14.73
C ALA A 145 -6.10 -12.25 -14.83
N ALA A 146 -6.49 -11.52 -13.80
CA ALA A 146 -6.30 -10.08 -13.71
C ALA A 146 -4.82 -9.69 -13.73
N ARG A 147 -3.98 -10.37 -12.95
CA ARG A 147 -2.52 -10.15 -12.96
C ARG A 147 -1.91 -10.42 -14.33
N ASN A 148 -2.30 -11.53 -14.99
CA ASN A 148 -1.81 -11.85 -16.33
C ASN A 148 -2.26 -10.82 -17.36
N ALA A 149 -3.48 -10.32 -17.29
CA ALA A 149 -3.96 -9.26 -18.17
C ALA A 149 -3.16 -7.95 -17.97
N GLY A 150 -2.91 -7.57 -16.70
CA GLY A 150 -2.05 -6.43 -16.37
C GLY A 150 -0.64 -6.60 -16.90
N MET A 151 -0.03 -7.80 -16.76
CA MET A 151 1.31 -8.09 -17.31
C MET A 151 1.36 -7.94 -18.83
N ALA A 152 0.31 -8.31 -19.54
CA ALA A 152 0.25 -8.18 -21.01
C ALA A 152 0.19 -6.71 -21.47
N GLU A 153 -0.32 -5.80 -20.63
CA GLU A 153 -0.46 -4.37 -20.90
C GLU A 153 0.64 -3.51 -20.28
N ALA A 154 1.53 -4.13 -19.48
CA ALA A 154 2.63 -3.48 -18.80
C ALA A 154 3.67 -2.95 -19.81
N ARG A 155 4.17 -1.74 -19.55
CA ARG A 155 5.18 -1.05 -20.37
C ARG A 155 6.53 -0.94 -19.68
N GLY A 156 6.58 -1.25 -18.38
CA GLY A 156 7.79 -1.15 -17.57
C GLY A 156 8.80 -2.24 -17.84
N THR A 157 10.06 -1.91 -17.64
CA THR A 157 11.18 -2.85 -17.64
C THR A 157 11.05 -3.86 -16.48
N PHE A 158 10.46 -3.40 -15.38
CA PHE A 158 10.18 -4.21 -14.19
C PHE A 158 8.68 -4.28 -13.93
N ILE A 159 8.24 -5.40 -13.40
CA ILE A 159 6.84 -5.63 -13.05
C ILE A 159 6.77 -6.06 -11.58
N THR A 160 5.85 -5.47 -10.84
CA THR A 160 5.48 -5.91 -9.49
C THR A 160 3.96 -5.98 -9.36
N VAL A 161 3.49 -6.65 -8.31
CA VAL A 161 2.06 -6.80 -8.00
C VAL A 161 1.78 -6.16 -6.65
N HIS A 162 0.61 -5.57 -6.53
CA HIS A 162 0.08 -5.01 -5.29
C HIS A 162 -1.40 -5.34 -5.17
N ASP A 163 -1.85 -5.77 -4.01
CA ASP A 163 -3.26 -6.10 -3.83
C ASP A 163 -4.07 -4.83 -3.51
N SER A 164 -5.34 -4.80 -3.95
CA SER A 164 -6.20 -3.60 -3.89
C SER A 164 -6.62 -3.20 -2.47
N ASP A 165 -6.31 -4.02 -1.48
CA ASP A 165 -6.59 -3.85 -0.05
C ASP A 165 -5.32 -3.71 0.80
N ASP A 166 -4.15 -3.62 0.16
CA ASP A 166 -2.86 -3.44 0.82
C ASP A 166 -2.42 -1.96 0.86
N TRP A 167 -1.48 -1.66 1.74
CA TRP A 167 -0.76 -0.40 1.81
C TRP A 167 0.75 -0.62 1.61
N SER A 168 1.38 0.23 0.82
CA SER A 168 2.82 0.15 0.55
C SER A 168 3.61 1.22 1.28
N HIS A 169 4.66 0.79 1.99
CA HIS A 169 5.66 1.70 2.53
C HIS A 169 6.29 2.54 1.39
N PRO A 170 6.55 3.86 1.57
CA PRO A 170 7.09 4.75 0.52
C PRO A 170 8.42 4.31 -0.11
N GLN A 171 9.15 3.41 0.51
CA GLN A 171 10.41 2.85 0.02
C GLN A 171 10.29 1.35 -0.37
N LYS A 172 9.11 0.89 -0.74
CA LYS A 172 8.92 -0.48 -1.21
C LYS A 172 9.46 -0.70 -2.63
N ILE A 173 9.36 0.34 -3.48
CA ILE A 173 9.83 0.34 -4.87
C ILE A 173 11.01 1.26 -5.02
#